data_6aab236e5d5244aaba591e27bf1958e2
#
_entry.id   6aab236e5d5244aaba591e27bf1958e2
#
_cell.length_a   1.000
_cell.length_b   1.000
_cell.length_c   1.000
_cell.angle_alpha   90.00
_cell.angle_beta   90.00
_cell.angle_gamma   90.00
#
_symmetry.space_group_name_H-M   'P 1'
#
loop_
_entity.id
_entity.type
_entity.pdbx_description
1 polymer ?
#
loop_
_entity_poly.entity_id
_entity_poly.type
_entity_poly.pdbx_seq_one_letter_code
_entity_poly.pdbx_strand_id
1 'polypeptide(L)'
;MASAINPFMKTISILAPAILCCSLVLSHAEIQTPVPLWPDGAPGALGTSPNDIPTLTAYLPDPTNATGAAMVICPGGGYAGLAPHEGNDYALWLNQHGVTGFVLKYRLGSHGYRHPAMLQDAARAVRWVRAHAQEFNVDRHRIGIMGSSAGGHLAATLLTHFAAGDTNAADAVERESSRPDLGVLCYAVISLGEFTHQGSRDNLLGPNPSPELVQLLSNELQVTTNTPPCFLWTTFEDTAVPMENTMLFAEALRKHQVPFALHVYEKGAHGMGLKDSAPFAHPHPWAADCLFWLREQKFVN
;
A
#
# COMPACT_ATOMS: atom_id res chain seq x y z
N MET A 1 81.26 52.36 -22.00
CA MET A 1 81.10 50.95 -22.41
C MET A 1 80.37 50.25 -21.27
N ALA A 2 79.09 50.09 -21.34
CA ALA A 2 78.31 49.40 -20.32
C ALA A 2 77.18 48.66 -21.02
N SER A 3 77.23 47.36 -20.94
CA SER A 3 76.26 46.41 -21.52
C SER A 3 75.06 46.25 -20.64
N ALA A 4 73.92 46.44 -21.22
CA ALA A 4 72.62 46.23 -20.55
C ALA A 4 72.22 44.75 -20.52
N ILE A 5 71.87 44.23 -19.37
CA ILE A 5 71.29 42.91 -19.18
C ILE A 5 69.78 43.07 -18.90
N ASN A 6 68.94 42.46 -19.72
CA ASN A 6 67.52 42.42 -19.64
C ASN A 6 67.04 41.12 -18.93
N PRO A 7 66.30 41.11 -17.84
CA PRO A 7 65.76 39.89 -17.27
C PRO A 7 64.34 39.61 -17.76
N PHE A 8 64.17 38.53 -18.46
CA PHE A 8 62.84 37.95 -18.77
C PHE A 8 62.13 37.48 -17.50
N MET A 9 61.06 38.16 -17.10
CA MET A 9 60.12 37.65 -16.10
C MET A 9 59.14 36.67 -16.79
N LYS A 10 59.29 35.38 -16.45
CA LYS A 10 58.28 34.37 -16.79
C LYS A 10 57.12 34.43 -15.79
N THR A 11 55.95 34.86 -16.25
CA THR A 11 54.71 34.79 -15.50
C THR A 11 54.22 33.33 -15.50
N ILE A 12 54.18 32.70 -14.32
CA ILE A 12 53.60 31.37 -14.13
C ILE A 12 52.11 31.58 -13.81
N SER A 13 51.24 31.25 -14.76
CA SER A 13 49.79 31.20 -14.52
C SER A 13 49.47 29.93 -13.77
N ILE A 14 49.09 30.05 -12.51
CA ILE A 14 48.57 28.97 -11.70
C ILE A 14 47.09 28.80 -12.05
N LEU A 15 46.76 27.76 -12.81
CA LEU A 15 45.36 27.32 -12.98
C LEU A 15 44.90 26.67 -11.67
N ALA A 16 43.98 27.31 -10.95
CA ALA A 16 43.30 26.70 -9.82
C ALA A 16 42.28 25.65 -10.34
N PRO A 17 42.27 24.41 -9.81
CA PRO A 17 41.26 23.45 -10.18
C PRO A 17 39.91 23.90 -9.60
N ALA A 18 38.88 24.08 -10.45
CA ALA A 18 37.53 24.25 -10.04
C ALA A 18 37.04 22.94 -9.42
N ILE A 19 36.92 22.89 -8.11
CA ILE A 19 36.28 21.79 -7.40
C ILE A 19 34.78 21.91 -7.69
N LEU A 20 34.29 21.04 -8.60
CA LEU A 20 32.85 20.84 -8.83
C LEU A 20 32.26 20.16 -7.60
N CYS A 21 31.74 20.96 -6.68
CA CYS A 21 31.02 20.43 -5.52
C CYS A 21 29.70 19.84 -6.03
N CYS A 22 29.72 18.53 -6.33
CA CYS A 22 28.51 17.77 -6.65
C CYS A 22 27.73 17.63 -5.33
N SER A 23 26.81 18.57 -5.06
CA SER A 23 25.88 18.44 -3.96
C SER A 23 25.00 17.23 -4.25
N LEU A 24 25.25 16.12 -3.54
CA LEU A 24 24.29 15.00 -3.44
C LEU A 24 23.03 15.58 -2.81
N VAL A 25 22.07 15.97 -3.64
CA VAL A 25 20.71 16.23 -3.20
C VAL A 25 20.17 14.86 -2.77
N LEU A 26 20.15 14.60 -1.45
CA LEU A 26 19.43 13.48 -0.89
C LEU A 26 17.96 13.71 -1.24
N SER A 27 17.47 13.03 -2.25
CA SER A 27 16.07 13.01 -2.60
C SER A 27 15.29 12.42 -1.42
N HIS A 28 14.45 13.23 -0.82
CA HIS A 28 13.55 12.80 0.24
C HIS A 28 12.17 12.61 -0.38
N ALA A 29 11.49 11.53 0.01
CA ALA A 29 10.08 11.35 -0.31
C ALA A 29 9.29 12.57 0.17
N GLU A 30 8.47 13.16 -0.70
CA GLU A 30 7.59 14.26 -0.32
C GLU A 30 6.29 13.70 0.26
N ILE A 31 6.00 14.04 1.52
CA ILE A 31 4.78 13.61 2.21
C ILE A 31 3.79 14.75 2.17
N GLN A 32 2.64 14.52 1.54
CA GLN A 32 1.58 15.50 1.41
C GLN A 32 0.70 15.57 2.67
N THR A 33 0.01 16.70 2.85
CA THR A 33 -1.01 16.81 3.89
C THR A 33 -2.14 15.82 3.63
N PRO A 34 -2.63 15.08 4.66
CA PRO A 34 -3.75 14.17 4.50
C PRO A 34 -5.00 14.86 3.94
N VAL A 35 -5.62 14.27 2.94
CA VAL A 35 -6.87 14.78 2.35
C VAL A 35 -8.07 13.94 2.80
N PRO A 36 -9.21 14.54 3.18
CA PRO A 36 -10.44 13.81 3.43
C PRO A 36 -10.95 13.14 2.16
N LEU A 37 -11.37 11.89 2.24
CA LEU A 37 -11.95 11.17 1.09
C LEU A 37 -13.32 11.72 0.67
N TRP A 38 -14.07 12.30 1.60
CA TRP A 38 -15.34 13.00 1.37
C TRP A 38 -15.29 14.39 2.02
N PRO A 39 -15.27 15.46 1.22
CA PRO A 39 -15.25 16.83 1.77
C PRO A 39 -16.47 17.16 2.64
N ASP A 40 -17.63 16.61 2.29
CA ASP A 40 -18.91 16.87 2.96
C ASP A 40 -19.27 15.79 4.01
N GLY A 41 -18.33 14.91 4.37
CA GLY A 41 -18.52 13.83 5.32
C GLY A 41 -18.71 12.46 4.68
N ALA A 42 -18.15 11.42 5.32
CA ALA A 42 -18.20 10.05 4.82
C ALA A 42 -19.62 9.45 4.97
N PRO A 43 -20.09 8.61 4.04
CA PRO A 43 -21.37 7.93 4.18
C PRO A 43 -21.45 7.14 5.50
N GLY A 44 -22.53 7.35 6.27
CA GLY A 44 -22.71 6.69 7.55
C GLY A 44 -21.75 7.14 8.66
N ALA A 45 -21.17 8.35 8.56
CA ALA A 45 -20.34 8.93 9.61
C ALA A 45 -21.18 9.09 10.90
N LEU A 46 -20.60 8.69 12.04
CA LEU A 46 -21.24 8.79 13.36
C LEU A 46 -21.10 10.18 14.00
N GLY A 47 -20.22 11.00 13.43
CA GLY A 47 -19.92 12.35 13.89
C GLY A 47 -18.99 13.09 12.93
N THR A 48 -18.29 14.09 13.46
CA THR A 48 -17.34 14.95 12.72
C THR A 48 -15.95 14.97 13.33
N SER A 49 -15.67 14.05 14.26
CA SER A 49 -14.36 13.92 14.87
C SER A 49 -13.33 13.39 13.87
N PRO A 50 -12.01 13.50 14.14
CA PRO A 50 -11.00 12.89 13.29
C PRO A 50 -11.18 11.39 13.04
N ASN A 51 -11.87 10.66 13.94
CA ASN A 51 -12.17 9.24 13.80
C ASN A 51 -13.30 8.95 12.80
N ASP A 52 -14.11 9.96 12.49
CA ASP A 52 -15.23 9.88 11.56
C ASP A 52 -14.82 10.25 10.11
N ILE A 53 -13.61 10.82 9.97
CA ILE A 53 -13.12 11.34 8.70
C ILE A 53 -12.02 10.42 8.18
N PRO A 54 -12.31 9.53 7.20
CA PRO A 54 -11.28 8.76 6.52
C PRO A 54 -10.46 9.69 5.62
N THR A 55 -9.13 9.51 5.64
CA THR A 55 -8.18 10.37 4.91
C THR A 55 -7.18 9.55 4.12
N LEU A 56 -6.62 10.17 3.10
CA LEU A 56 -5.57 9.61 2.27
C LEU A 56 -4.34 10.51 2.33
N THR A 57 -3.17 9.94 2.63
CA THR A 57 -1.89 10.66 2.67
C THR A 57 -1.02 10.20 1.52
N ALA A 58 -0.66 11.10 0.62
CA ALA A 58 0.23 10.79 -0.50
C ALA A 58 1.71 10.89 -0.08
N TYR A 59 2.49 9.91 -0.49
CA TYR A 59 3.94 9.82 -0.39
C TYR A 59 4.49 9.76 -1.80
N LEU A 60 5.20 10.81 -2.23
CA LEU A 60 5.64 10.95 -3.61
C LEU A 60 7.09 10.49 -3.75
N PRO A 61 7.40 9.67 -4.75
CA PRO A 61 8.79 9.33 -5.08
C PRO A 61 9.51 10.54 -5.68
N ASP A 62 10.84 10.46 -5.75
CA ASP A 62 11.59 11.41 -6.55
C ASP A 62 11.07 11.42 -7.99
N PRO A 63 10.77 12.59 -8.58
CA PRO A 63 10.26 12.67 -9.95
C PRO A 63 11.17 12.01 -11.00
N THR A 64 12.48 11.93 -10.71
CA THR A 64 13.46 11.34 -11.64
C THR A 64 13.39 9.82 -11.72
N ASN A 65 12.81 9.14 -10.71
CA ASN A 65 12.64 7.69 -10.70
C ASN A 65 11.17 7.25 -10.73
N ALA A 66 10.22 8.19 -10.73
CA ALA A 66 8.79 7.89 -10.72
C ALA A 66 8.38 7.01 -11.89
N THR A 67 7.75 5.87 -11.58
CA THR A 67 7.30 4.90 -12.61
C THR A 67 5.92 5.21 -13.16
N GLY A 68 5.17 6.09 -12.51
CA GLY A 68 3.76 6.34 -12.76
C GLY A 68 2.82 5.28 -12.16
N ALA A 69 3.33 4.30 -11.41
CA ALA A 69 2.49 3.37 -10.65
C ALA A 69 2.13 3.96 -9.28
N ALA A 70 0.99 3.54 -8.73
CA ALA A 70 0.54 3.93 -7.40
C ALA A 70 0.07 2.72 -6.58
N MET A 71 0.15 2.84 -5.25
CA MET A 71 -0.30 1.83 -4.31
C MET A 71 -1.12 2.47 -3.19
N VAL A 72 -2.39 2.07 -3.06
CA VAL A 72 -3.20 2.38 -1.88
C VAL A 72 -2.82 1.40 -0.79
N ILE A 73 -2.45 1.89 0.39
CA ILE A 73 -1.90 1.09 1.49
C ILE A 73 -2.89 1.11 2.65
N CYS A 74 -3.33 -0.09 3.06
CA CYS A 74 -4.24 -0.32 4.17
C CYS A 74 -3.46 -0.91 5.35
N PRO A 75 -3.07 -0.10 6.37
CA PRO A 75 -2.37 -0.62 7.55
C PRO A 75 -3.21 -1.62 8.32
N GLY A 76 -2.57 -2.60 8.97
CA GLY A 76 -3.22 -3.51 9.90
C GLY A 76 -3.57 -2.86 11.24
N GLY A 77 -3.95 -3.69 12.20
CA GLY A 77 -4.32 -3.25 13.55
C GLY A 77 -5.68 -3.78 14.00
N GLY A 78 -6.10 -4.95 13.46
CA GLY A 78 -7.30 -5.68 13.93
C GLY A 78 -8.62 -4.94 13.74
N TYR A 79 -8.71 -3.95 12.85
CA TYR A 79 -9.81 -2.99 12.75
C TYR A 79 -10.08 -2.19 14.04
N ALA A 80 -9.17 -2.29 15.02
CA ALA A 80 -9.20 -1.52 16.27
C ALA A 80 -8.23 -0.34 16.27
N GLY A 81 -7.21 -0.38 15.43
CA GLY A 81 -6.19 0.65 15.25
C GLY A 81 -5.59 0.59 13.85
N LEU A 82 -4.60 1.44 13.61
CA LEU A 82 -3.79 1.46 12.39
C LEU A 82 -2.32 1.38 12.79
N ALA A 83 -1.61 0.37 12.29
CA ALA A 83 -0.19 0.16 12.54
C ALA A 83 0.66 1.11 11.67
N PRO A 84 1.34 2.14 12.23
CA PRO A 84 2.02 3.15 11.41
C PRO A 84 3.10 2.58 10.50
N HIS A 85 3.84 1.55 10.98
CA HIS A 85 4.91 0.91 10.22
C HIS A 85 4.41 0.09 9.02
N GLU A 86 3.14 -0.32 9.00
CA GLU A 86 2.50 -0.98 7.87
C GLU A 86 1.85 0.02 6.89
N GLY A 87 1.92 1.30 7.21
CA GLY A 87 1.50 2.40 6.35
C GLY A 87 2.70 3.18 5.84
N ASN A 88 3.32 3.98 6.72
CA ASN A 88 4.37 4.92 6.38
C ASN A 88 5.64 4.22 5.82
N ASP A 89 6.08 3.15 6.48
CA ASP A 89 7.32 2.48 6.06
C ASP A 89 7.13 1.82 4.68
N TYR A 90 5.94 1.23 4.40
CA TYR A 90 5.62 0.70 3.08
C TYR A 90 5.56 1.78 2.01
N ALA A 91 4.97 2.94 2.32
CA ALA A 91 4.92 4.05 1.38
C ALA A 91 6.32 4.56 1.03
N LEU A 92 7.18 4.74 2.04
CA LEU A 92 8.57 5.16 1.85
C LEU A 92 9.39 4.13 1.09
N TRP A 93 9.21 2.83 1.38
CA TRP A 93 9.84 1.74 0.64
C TRP A 93 9.41 1.73 -0.84
N LEU A 94 8.13 1.87 -1.13
CA LEU A 94 7.61 1.97 -2.50
C LEU A 94 8.16 3.18 -3.24
N ASN A 95 8.29 4.33 -2.56
CA ASN A 95 8.90 5.54 -3.15
C ASN A 95 10.35 5.33 -3.58
N GLN A 96 11.15 4.56 -2.81
CA GLN A 96 12.53 4.21 -3.22
C GLN A 96 12.57 3.47 -4.56
N HIS A 97 11.46 2.84 -4.94
CA HIS A 97 11.29 2.09 -6.18
C HIS A 97 10.38 2.80 -7.20
N GLY A 98 10.15 4.10 -7.01
CA GLY A 98 9.44 4.97 -7.95
C GLY A 98 7.92 4.83 -7.95
N VAL A 99 7.33 4.13 -6.99
CA VAL A 99 5.88 3.97 -6.86
C VAL A 99 5.31 5.00 -5.88
N THR A 100 4.26 5.72 -6.27
CA THR A 100 3.56 6.64 -5.37
C THR A 100 2.75 5.86 -4.35
N GLY A 101 3.01 6.07 -3.04
CA GLY A 101 2.26 5.47 -1.94
C GLY A 101 1.11 6.35 -1.49
N PHE A 102 -0.05 5.77 -1.25
CA PHE A 102 -1.22 6.44 -0.69
C PHE A 102 -1.66 5.70 0.58
N VAL A 103 -1.32 6.22 1.75
CA VAL A 103 -1.66 5.59 3.03
C VAL A 103 -3.08 5.97 3.42
N LEU A 104 -3.93 4.96 3.54
CA LEU A 104 -5.34 5.11 3.91
C LEU A 104 -5.52 5.05 5.43
N LYS A 105 -6.07 6.11 6.00
CA LYS A 105 -6.68 6.09 7.32
C LYS A 105 -8.16 5.78 7.14
N TYR A 106 -8.55 4.52 7.29
CA TYR A 106 -9.94 4.08 7.21
C TYR A 106 -10.62 4.10 8.59
N ARG A 107 -11.95 4.15 8.61
CA ARG A 107 -12.76 4.13 9.83
C ARG A 107 -12.64 2.78 10.54
N LEU A 108 -12.71 2.78 11.87
CA LEU A 108 -12.35 1.64 12.71
C LEU A 108 -13.52 1.10 13.54
N GLY A 109 -13.51 -0.20 13.79
CA GLY A 109 -14.47 -0.89 14.65
C GLY A 109 -14.42 -0.42 16.10
N SER A 110 -13.26 -0.05 16.60
CA SER A 110 -13.07 0.54 17.93
C SER A 110 -13.80 1.88 18.12
N HIS A 111 -14.13 2.57 17.02
CA HIS A 111 -14.88 3.81 17.01
C HIS A 111 -16.38 3.62 16.65
N GLY A 112 -16.87 2.38 16.72
CA GLY A 112 -18.28 2.06 16.47
C GLY A 112 -18.63 1.73 15.02
N TYR A 113 -17.66 1.83 14.09
CA TYR A 113 -17.90 1.48 12.70
C TYR A 113 -17.89 -0.04 12.48
N ARG A 114 -18.67 -0.48 11.50
CA ARG A 114 -18.74 -1.88 11.05
C ARG A 114 -18.76 -1.91 9.54
N HIS A 115 -18.63 -3.10 8.97
CA HIS A 115 -18.92 -3.29 7.54
C HIS A 115 -20.29 -2.66 7.22
N PRO A 116 -20.42 -1.89 6.10
CA PRO A 116 -19.45 -1.74 5.00
C PRO A 116 -18.53 -0.50 5.09
N ALA A 117 -18.47 0.24 6.20
CA ALA A 117 -17.78 1.52 6.28
C ALA A 117 -16.32 1.44 5.81
N MET A 118 -15.56 0.44 6.28
CA MET A 118 -14.14 0.25 5.90
C MET A 118 -13.98 -0.04 4.40
N LEU A 119 -14.86 -0.89 3.84
CA LEU A 119 -14.84 -1.21 2.41
C LEU A 119 -15.18 0.04 1.56
N GLN A 120 -16.13 0.85 2.02
CA GLN A 120 -16.45 2.13 1.36
C GLN A 120 -15.23 3.06 1.34
N ASP A 121 -14.48 3.14 2.45
CA ASP A 121 -13.28 3.96 2.56
C ASP A 121 -12.19 3.48 1.60
N ALA A 122 -11.93 2.17 1.53
CA ALA A 122 -10.94 1.60 0.62
C ALA A 122 -11.35 1.75 -0.86
N ALA A 123 -12.63 1.52 -1.18
CA ALA A 123 -13.16 1.71 -2.52
C ALA A 123 -13.04 3.17 -2.96
N ARG A 124 -13.40 4.10 -2.06
CA ARG A 124 -13.27 5.54 -2.30
C ARG A 124 -11.83 5.97 -2.49
N ALA A 125 -10.89 5.40 -1.71
CA ALA A 125 -9.46 5.70 -1.84
C ALA A 125 -8.94 5.33 -3.24
N VAL A 126 -9.24 4.13 -3.75
CA VAL A 126 -8.83 3.72 -5.11
C VAL A 126 -9.48 4.61 -6.18
N ARG A 127 -10.77 4.92 -6.04
CA ARG A 127 -11.45 5.85 -6.95
C ARG A 127 -10.83 7.24 -6.90
N TRP A 128 -10.52 7.73 -5.71
CA TRP A 128 -9.91 9.05 -5.52
C TRP A 128 -8.56 9.15 -6.22
N VAL A 129 -7.68 8.17 -6.01
CA VAL A 129 -6.38 8.11 -6.70
C VAL A 129 -6.56 8.08 -8.21
N ARG A 130 -7.52 7.32 -8.71
CA ARG A 130 -7.80 7.21 -10.16
C ARG A 130 -8.33 8.50 -10.74
N ALA A 131 -9.20 9.23 -10.03
CA ALA A 131 -9.74 10.52 -10.45
C ALA A 131 -8.67 11.62 -10.48
N HIS A 132 -7.70 11.57 -9.54
CA HIS A 132 -6.62 12.54 -9.39
C HIS A 132 -5.28 12.07 -9.99
N ALA A 133 -5.29 11.00 -10.77
CA ALA A 133 -4.07 10.36 -11.29
C ALA A 133 -3.14 11.34 -12.01
N GLN A 134 -3.69 12.27 -12.79
CA GLN A 134 -2.91 13.29 -13.51
C GLN A 134 -2.17 14.24 -12.56
N GLU A 135 -2.76 14.61 -11.42
CA GLU A 135 -2.16 15.53 -10.45
C GLU A 135 -0.90 14.94 -9.81
N PHE A 136 -0.85 13.60 -9.69
CA PHE A 136 0.23 12.85 -9.08
C PHE A 136 1.16 12.18 -10.09
N ASN A 137 1.02 12.47 -11.40
CA ASN A 137 1.75 11.79 -12.48
C ASN A 137 1.59 10.25 -12.42
N VAL A 138 0.41 9.77 -12.05
CA VAL A 138 0.06 8.36 -11.95
C VAL A 138 -0.68 7.90 -13.21
N ASP A 139 -0.34 6.73 -13.71
CA ASP A 139 -1.13 6.03 -14.71
C ASP A 139 -2.38 5.43 -14.04
N ARG A 140 -3.57 5.89 -14.43
CA ARG A 140 -4.85 5.43 -13.89
C ARG A 140 -5.13 3.92 -14.04
N HIS A 141 -4.34 3.22 -14.84
CA HIS A 141 -4.39 1.78 -15.08
C HIS A 141 -3.28 1.01 -14.34
N ARG A 142 -2.53 1.67 -13.45
CA ARG A 142 -1.50 1.08 -12.62
C ARG A 142 -1.65 1.50 -11.15
N ILE A 143 -2.82 1.23 -10.58
CA ILE A 143 -3.17 1.55 -9.19
C ILE A 143 -3.43 0.24 -8.45
N GLY A 144 -2.47 -0.18 -7.62
CA GLY A 144 -2.57 -1.36 -6.78
C GLY A 144 -3.17 -1.06 -5.41
N ILE A 145 -3.49 -2.14 -4.67
CA ILE A 145 -3.83 -2.07 -3.25
C ILE A 145 -2.91 -2.99 -2.46
N MET A 146 -2.44 -2.52 -1.30
CA MET A 146 -1.59 -3.27 -0.38
C MET A 146 -2.17 -3.23 1.02
N GLY A 147 -2.10 -4.35 1.73
CA GLY A 147 -2.53 -4.35 3.12
C GLY A 147 -1.93 -5.49 3.93
N SER A 148 -1.81 -5.25 5.24
CA SER A 148 -1.27 -6.19 6.22
C SER A 148 -2.34 -6.60 7.23
N SER A 149 -2.35 -7.86 7.67
CA SER A 149 -3.24 -8.32 8.76
C SER A 149 -4.72 -7.98 8.47
N ALA A 150 -5.39 -7.23 9.33
CA ALA A 150 -6.75 -6.72 9.10
C ALA A 150 -6.82 -5.75 7.91
N GLY A 151 -5.78 -4.94 7.67
CA GLY A 151 -5.67 -4.13 6.45
C GLY A 151 -5.52 -4.98 5.19
N GLY A 152 -4.87 -6.13 5.31
CA GLY A 152 -4.84 -7.18 4.28
C GLY A 152 -6.22 -7.77 3.99
N HIS A 153 -7.04 -7.97 5.03
CA HIS A 153 -8.44 -8.35 4.87
C HIS A 153 -9.21 -7.27 4.10
N LEU A 154 -9.04 -6.00 4.46
CA LEU A 154 -9.69 -4.89 3.77
C LEU A 154 -9.26 -4.82 2.29
N ALA A 155 -7.97 -4.98 2.01
CA ALA A 155 -7.45 -5.04 0.65
C ALA A 155 -8.04 -6.23 -0.13
N ALA A 156 -8.05 -7.43 0.45
CA ALA A 156 -8.64 -8.63 -0.15
C ALA A 156 -10.15 -8.47 -0.38
N THR A 157 -10.85 -7.81 0.56
CA THR A 157 -12.27 -7.50 0.39
C THR A 157 -12.49 -6.59 -0.81
N LEU A 158 -11.67 -5.55 -1.01
CA LEU A 158 -11.81 -4.70 -2.19
C LEU A 158 -11.42 -5.45 -3.48
N LEU A 159 -10.42 -6.34 -3.46
CA LEU A 159 -10.02 -7.17 -4.61
C LEU A 159 -11.12 -8.14 -5.06
N THR A 160 -12.08 -8.45 -4.19
CA THR A 160 -13.18 -9.38 -4.47
C THR A 160 -14.56 -8.70 -4.57
N HIS A 161 -14.71 -7.48 -4.03
CA HIS A 161 -15.97 -6.73 -3.98
C HIS A 161 -15.89 -5.33 -4.61
N PHE A 162 -14.97 -5.13 -5.56
CA PHE A 162 -14.89 -3.88 -6.30
C PHE A 162 -16.15 -3.65 -7.15
N ALA A 163 -16.39 -2.39 -7.52
CA ALA A 163 -17.47 -1.98 -8.39
C ALA A 163 -16.96 -1.08 -9.51
N ALA A 164 -17.62 -1.13 -10.65
CA ALA A 164 -17.48 -0.11 -11.70
C ALA A 164 -17.88 1.25 -11.15
N GLY A 165 -17.41 2.34 -11.76
CA GLY A 165 -17.90 3.68 -11.46
C GLY A 165 -19.35 3.87 -11.92
N ASP A 166 -20.04 4.77 -11.25
CA ASP A 166 -21.34 5.28 -11.73
C ASP A 166 -21.10 6.50 -12.62
N THR A 167 -21.19 6.31 -13.92
CA THR A 167 -20.96 7.38 -14.93
C THR A 167 -21.90 8.56 -14.78
N ASN A 168 -23.02 8.41 -14.07
CA ASN A 168 -24.02 9.45 -13.84
C ASN A 168 -23.86 10.15 -12.48
N ALA A 169 -22.92 9.68 -11.63
CA ALA A 169 -22.68 10.30 -10.34
C ALA A 169 -22.31 11.80 -10.50
N ALA A 170 -22.84 12.64 -9.61
CA ALA A 170 -22.48 14.05 -9.54
C ALA A 170 -21.02 14.23 -9.13
N ASP A 171 -20.54 13.42 -8.18
CA ASP A 171 -19.15 13.38 -7.76
C ASP A 171 -18.28 12.65 -8.80
N ALA A 172 -17.28 13.35 -9.32
CA ALA A 172 -16.36 12.81 -10.33
C ALA A 172 -15.58 11.57 -9.83
N VAL A 173 -15.31 11.48 -8.53
CA VAL A 173 -14.62 10.34 -7.92
C VAL A 173 -15.49 9.08 -7.97
N GLU A 174 -16.80 9.19 -7.79
CA GLU A 174 -17.71 8.04 -7.88
C GLU A 174 -17.92 7.52 -9.32
N ARG A 175 -17.52 8.30 -10.33
CA ARG A 175 -17.52 7.84 -11.73
C ARG A 175 -16.39 6.84 -12.02
N GLU A 176 -15.39 6.78 -11.16
CA GLU A 176 -14.23 5.90 -11.34
C GLU A 176 -14.49 4.49 -10.78
N SER A 177 -13.85 3.50 -11.40
CA SER A 177 -13.86 2.13 -10.87
C SER A 177 -13.05 2.03 -9.58
N SER A 178 -13.58 1.29 -8.60
CA SER A 178 -12.85 0.96 -7.37
C SER A 178 -11.97 -0.28 -7.52
N ARG A 179 -11.91 -0.92 -8.71
CA ARG A 179 -11.11 -2.12 -8.94
C ARG A 179 -9.62 -1.76 -8.92
N PRO A 180 -8.82 -2.32 -7.99
CA PRO A 180 -7.37 -2.21 -8.07
C PRO A 180 -6.83 -2.98 -9.28
N ASP A 181 -5.64 -2.61 -9.78
CA ASP A 181 -5.03 -3.31 -10.91
C ASP A 181 -4.20 -4.51 -10.45
N LEU A 182 -3.75 -4.53 -9.19
CA LEU A 182 -3.16 -5.68 -8.49
C LEU A 182 -3.34 -5.56 -6.97
N GLY A 183 -3.07 -6.67 -6.25
CA GLY A 183 -3.07 -6.72 -4.80
C GLY A 183 -1.76 -7.24 -4.20
N VAL A 184 -1.32 -6.65 -3.07
CA VAL A 184 -0.23 -7.15 -2.24
C VAL A 184 -0.77 -7.42 -0.84
N LEU A 185 -0.81 -8.69 -0.44
CA LEU A 185 -1.40 -9.14 0.82
C LEU A 185 -0.32 -9.69 1.74
N CYS A 186 -0.09 -8.99 2.86
CA CYS A 186 0.96 -9.29 3.82
C CYS A 186 0.34 -9.95 5.05
N TYR A 187 0.63 -11.21 5.32
CA TYR A 187 0.05 -11.99 6.44
C TYR A 187 -1.41 -11.63 6.71
N ALA A 188 -2.18 -11.56 5.64
CA ALA A 188 -3.53 -11.02 5.68
C ALA A 188 -4.52 -11.94 6.39
N VAL A 189 -5.43 -11.36 7.19
CA VAL A 189 -6.68 -12.05 7.51
C VAL A 189 -7.46 -12.21 6.21
N ILE A 190 -8.00 -13.39 5.97
CA ILE A 190 -8.75 -13.71 4.75
C ILE A 190 -10.10 -14.34 5.11
N SER A 191 -10.05 -15.45 5.84
CA SER A 191 -11.25 -16.16 6.30
C SER A 191 -11.79 -15.55 7.59
N LEU A 192 -13.08 -15.39 7.67
CA LEU A 192 -13.79 -15.07 8.91
C LEU A 192 -14.46 -16.30 9.54
N GLY A 193 -14.10 -17.51 9.05
CA GLY A 193 -14.52 -18.82 9.52
C GLY A 193 -13.55 -19.42 10.55
N GLU A 194 -13.12 -20.65 10.29
CA GLU A 194 -12.31 -21.48 11.21
C GLU A 194 -10.94 -20.85 11.54
N PHE A 195 -10.26 -20.27 10.56
CA PHE A 195 -8.94 -19.68 10.73
C PHE A 195 -8.96 -18.17 10.98
N THR A 196 -10.09 -17.65 11.46
CA THR A 196 -10.25 -16.20 11.66
C THR A 196 -9.33 -15.65 12.74
N HIS A 197 -8.86 -14.43 12.55
CA HIS A 197 -8.37 -13.59 13.64
C HIS A 197 -9.59 -12.99 14.35
N GLN A 198 -9.97 -13.54 15.51
CA GLN A 198 -11.23 -13.22 16.20
C GLN A 198 -11.41 -11.71 16.46
N GLY A 199 -10.34 -11.02 16.90
CA GLY A 199 -10.40 -9.58 17.14
C GLY A 199 -10.74 -8.76 15.89
N SER A 200 -10.21 -9.13 14.72
CA SER A 200 -10.55 -8.49 13.45
C SER A 200 -12.01 -8.72 13.07
N ARG A 201 -12.48 -9.95 13.21
CA ARG A 201 -13.88 -10.31 12.94
C ARG A 201 -14.84 -9.51 13.81
N ASP A 202 -14.60 -9.47 15.11
CA ASP A 202 -15.48 -8.78 16.07
C ASP A 202 -15.50 -7.27 15.85
N ASN A 203 -14.34 -6.67 15.54
CA ASN A 203 -14.26 -5.24 15.24
C ASN A 203 -14.92 -4.89 13.90
N LEU A 204 -14.85 -5.78 12.90
CA LEU A 204 -15.44 -5.55 11.59
C LEU A 204 -16.96 -5.80 11.57
N LEU A 205 -17.41 -6.88 12.22
CA LEU A 205 -18.79 -7.39 12.10
C LEU A 205 -19.63 -7.22 13.36
N GLY A 206 -19.00 -6.96 14.51
CA GLY A 206 -19.63 -7.06 15.82
C GLY A 206 -19.53 -8.49 16.40
N PRO A 207 -20.00 -8.67 17.67
CA PRO A 207 -19.77 -9.91 18.41
C PRO A 207 -20.60 -11.11 17.92
N ASN A 208 -21.73 -10.87 17.25
CA ASN A 208 -22.65 -11.92 16.80
C ASN A 208 -23.07 -11.69 15.33
N PRO A 209 -22.14 -11.79 14.38
CA PRO A 209 -22.48 -11.60 12.97
C PRO A 209 -23.31 -12.76 12.44
N SER A 210 -24.19 -12.47 11.46
CA SER A 210 -24.92 -13.54 10.78
C SER A 210 -23.96 -14.44 9.98
N PRO A 211 -24.31 -15.72 9.80
CA PRO A 211 -23.50 -16.64 8.96
C PRO A 211 -23.29 -16.10 7.53
N GLU A 212 -24.31 -15.47 6.96
CA GLU A 212 -24.27 -14.90 5.61
C GLU A 212 -23.23 -13.78 5.53
N LEU A 213 -23.16 -12.92 6.56
CA LEU A 213 -22.19 -11.84 6.61
C LEU A 213 -20.75 -12.37 6.79
N VAL A 214 -20.57 -13.41 7.60
CA VAL A 214 -19.31 -14.12 7.75
C VAL A 214 -18.87 -14.73 6.41
N GLN A 215 -19.79 -15.39 5.71
CA GLN A 215 -19.55 -15.97 4.40
C GLN A 215 -19.22 -14.89 3.35
N LEU A 216 -19.97 -13.79 3.34
CA LEU A 216 -19.75 -12.68 2.39
C LEU A 216 -18.36 -12.06 2.54
N LEU A 217 -17.84 -11.99 3.76
CA LEU A 217 -16.56 -11.35 4.05
C LEU A 217 -15.41 -12.35 4.32
N SER A 218 -15.64 -13.64 4.09
CA SER A 218 -14.60 -14.65 3.93
C SER A 218 -14.12 -14.57 2.47
N ASN A 219 -13.00 -13.85 2.26
CA ASN A 219 -12.58 -13.41 0.92
C ASN A 219 -12.18 -14.58 0.00
N GLU A 220 -11.75 -15.71 0.56
CA GLU A 220 -11.47 -16.94 -0.19
C GLU A 220 -12.72 -17.49 -0.90
N LEU A 221 -13.90 -17.17 -0.39
CA LEU A 221 -15.17 -17.59 -0.96
C LEU A 221 -15.71 -16.61 -2.03
N GLN A 222 -15.06 -15.45 -2.19
CA GLN A 222 -15.52 -14.36 -3.05
C GLN A 222 -14.64 -14.14 -4.29
N VAL A 223 -13.58 -14.93 -4.46
CA VAL A 223 -12.70 -14.84 -5.64
C VAL A 223 -13.47 -15.19 -6.90
N THR A 224 -13.28 -14.41 -7.94
CA THR A 224 -13.84 -14.63 -9.29
C THR A 224 -12.73 -14.51 -10.34
N THR A 225 -13.03 -14.81 -11.59
CA THR A 225 -12.11 -14.59 -12.73
C THR A 225 -11.74 -13.10 -12.95
N ASN A 226 -12.50 -12.18 -12.36
CA ASN A 226 -12.26 -10.73 -12.45
C ASN A 226 -11.39 -10.20 -11.29
N THR A 227 -11.08 -11.03 -10.29
CA THR A 227 -10.17 -10.67 -9.19
C THR A 227 -8.80 -10.34 -9.77
N PRO A 228 -8.16 -9.21 -9.38
CA PRO A 228 -6.85 -8.82 -9.88
C PRO A 228 -5.74 -9.80 -9.48
N PRO A 229 -4.59 -9.79 -10.20
CA PRO A 229 -3.41 -10.56 -9.81
C PRO A 229 -2.92 -10.16 -8.41
N CYS A 230 -2.39 -11.13 -7.65
CA CYS A 230 -2.02 -10.92 -6.25
C CYS A 230 -0.62 -11.42 -5.92
N PHE A 231 0.10 -10.68 -5.09
CA PHE A 231 1.25 -11.15 -4.33
C PHE A 231 0.81 -11.47 -2.91
N LEU A 232 1.08 -12.68 -2.45
CA LEU A 232 0.67 -13.19 -1.15
C LEU A 232 1.89 -13.63 -0.36
N TRP A 233 2.00 -13.22 0.90
CA TRP A 233 3.02 -13.78 1.77
C TRP A 233 2.58 -13.88 3.22
N THR A 234 3.12 -14.88 3.90
CA THR A 234 2.93 -15.15 5.32
C THR A 234 4.13 -15.92 5.87
N THR A 235 4.11 -16.21 7.17
CA THR A 235 5.12 -17.04 7.83
C THR A 235 4.47 -18.21 8.55
N PHE A 236 5.21 -19.31 8.66
CA PHE A 236 4.77 -20.49 9.43
C PHE A 236 4.67 -20.20 10.94
N GLU A 237 5.52 -19.29 11.46
CA GLU A 237 5.54 -18.91 12.88
C GLU A 237 4.45 -17.90 13.26
N ASP A 238 3.64 -17.41 12.32
CA ASP A 238 2.55 -16.49 12.63
C ASP A 238 1.43 -17.20 13.41
N THR A 239 1.36 -16.92 14.70
CA THR A 239 0.34 -17.49 15.59
C THR A 239 -0.90 -16.61 15.75
N ALA A 240 -0.87 -15.36 15.26
CA ALA A 240 -2.00 -14.45 15.35
C ALA A 240 -2.95 -14.59 14.16
N VAL A 241 -2.40 -14.69 12.94
CA VAL A 241 -3.15 -14.95 11.72
C VAL A 241 -2.58 -16.22 11.09
N PRO A 242 -3.22 -17.39 11.29
CA PRO A 242 -2.75 -18.66 10.76
C PRO A 242 -2.50 -18.60 9.26
N MET A 243 -1.40 -19.22 8.81
CA MET A 243 -0.99 -19.21 7.39
C MET A 243 -2.06 -19.77 6.46
N GLU A 244 -2.99 -20.55 6.99
CA GLU A 244 -4.14 -21.11 6.29
C GLU A 244 -4.99 -20.01 5.61
N ASN A 245 -5.05 -18.80 6.19
CA ASN A 245 -5.69 -17.66 5.54
C ASN A 245 -5.09 -17.39 4.16
N THR A 246 -3.78 -17.31 4.07
CA THR A 246 -3.06 -17.06 2.81
C THR A 246 -3.20 -18.25 1.85
N MET A 247 -3.15 -19.47 2.36
CA MET A 247 -3.29 -20.69 1.56
C MET A 247 -4.68 -20.82 0.95
N LEU A 248 -5.74 -20.56 1.73
CA LEU A 248 -7.12 -20.59 1.24
C LEU A 248 -7.36 -19.57 0.12
N PHE A 249 -6.80 -18.37 0.25
CA PHE A 249 -6.93 -17.36 -0.80
C PHE A 249 -6.16 -17.75 -2.06
N ALA A 250 -4.94 -18.29 -1.92
CA ALA A 250 -4.15 -18.80 -3.05
C ALA A 250 -4.86 -19.94 -3.78
N GLU A 251 -5.47 -20.88 -3.05
CA GLU A 251 -6.27 -21.96 -3.62
C GLU A 251 -7.45 -21.40 -4.43
N ALA A 252 -8.17 -20.43 -3.87
CA ALA A 252 -9.28 -19.78 -4.54
C ALA A 252 -8.84 -19.04 -5.81
N LEU A 253 -7.73 -18.29 -5.76
CA LEU A 253 -7.15 -17.62 -6.94
C LEU A 253 -6.80 -18.66 -8.01
N ARG A 254 -6.14 -19.76 -7.63
CA ARG A 254 -5.79 -20.85 -8.56
C ARG A 254 -7.01 -21.48 -9.21
N LYS A 255 -8.06 -21.75 -8.43
CA LYS A 255 -9.33 -22.32 -8.92
C LYS A 255 -9.98 -21.40 -9.96
N HIS A 256 -9.91 -20.09 -9.78
CA HIS A 256 -10.47 -19.09 -10.69
C HIS A 256 -9.50 -18.60 -11.76
N GLN A 257 -8.32 -19.24 -11.90
CA GLN A 257 -7.30 -18.92 -12.90
C GLN A 257 -6.76 -17.49 -12.81
N VAL A 258 -6.80 -16.89 -11.62
CA VAL A 258 -6.21 -15.57 -11.35
C VAL A 258 -4.72 -15.74 -11.10
N PRO A 259 -3.82 -15.00 -11.78
CA PRO A 259 -2.39 -15.07 -11.54
C PRO A 259 -2.03 -14.60 -10.13
N PHE A 260 -1.10 -15.31 -9.47
CA PHE A 260 -0.57 -14.89 -8.17
C PHE A 260 0.85 -15.40 -7.94
N ALA A 261 1.58 -14.73 -7.04
CA ALA A 261 2.78 -15.24 -6.38
C ALA A 261 2.45 -15.55 -4.91
N LEU A 262 2.96 -16.68 -4.41
CA LEU A 262 2.75 -17.11 -3.02
C LEU A 262 4.07 -17.44 -2.37
N HIS A 263 4.32 -16.81 -1.20
CA HIS A 263 5.50 -17.04 -0.40
C HIS A 263 5.10 -17.39 1.04
N VAL A 264 5.53 -18.54 1.52
CA VAL A 264 5.40 -18.96 2.91
C VAL A 264 6.81 -19.12 3.46
N TYR A 265 7.20 -18.23 4.38
CA TYR A 265 8.51 -18.30 5.03
C TYR A 265 8.40 -19.06 6.35
N GLU A 266 9.48 -19.73 6.76
CA GLU A 266 9.49 -20.44 8.05
C GLU A 266 9.41 -19.46 9.21
N LYS A 267 10.22 -18.40 9.19
CA LYS A 267 10.44 -17.47 10.31
C LYS A 267 9.73 -16.14 10.10
N GLY A 268 9.25 -15.58 11.19
CA GLY A 268 8.69 -14.23 11.26
C GLY A 268 7.46 -14.17 12.15
N ALA A 269 7.43 -13.19 13.08
CA ALA A 269 6.25 -12.93 13.90
C ALA A 269 5.21 -12.13 13.09
N HIS A 270 3.95 -12.22 13.52
CA HIS A 270 2.87 -11.39 12.98
C HIS A 270 3.18 -9.89 13.10
N GLY A 271 2.80 -9.10 12.11
CA GLY A 271 2.94 -7.63 12.15
C GLY A 271 4.37 -7.13 11.97
N MET A 272 5.27 -7.93 11.42
CA MET A 272 6.68 -7.55 11.27
C MET A 272 6.91 -6.40 10.27
N GLY A 273 6.02 -6.17 9.31
CA GLY A 273 6.20 -5.12 8.30
C GLY A 273 7.46 -5.34 7.45
N LEU A 274 8.22 -4.24 7.25
CA LEU A 274 9.53 -4.27 6.57
C LEU A 274 10.70 -4.53 7.54
N LYS A 275 10.43 -4.65 8.84
CA LYS A 275 11.50 -4.68 9.85
C LYS A 275 12.41 -5.90 9.68
N ASP A 276 13.70 -5.61 9.73
CA ASP A 276 14.74 -6.57 10.06
C ASP A 276 14.64 -6.87 11.55
N SER A 277 13.69 -7.69 11.95
CA SER A 277 13.58 -8.05 13.36
C SER A 277 14.47 -9.24 13.65
N ALA A 278 15.12 -9.25 14.81
CA ALA A 278 15.63 -10.50 15.33
C ALA A 278 14.52 -11.58 15.24
N PRO A 279 14.79 -12.78 14.75
CA PRO A 279 16.11 -13.42 14.75
C PRO A 279 16.90 -13.30 13.42
N PHE A 280 16.48 -12.46 12.46
CA PHE A 280 17.14 -12.40 11.14
C PHE A 280 18.43 -11.59 11.21
N ALA A 281 19.51 -12.16 10.67
CA ALA A 281 20.79 -11.46 10.49
C ALA A 281 20.84 -10.58 9.21
N HIS A 282 19.73 -10.53 8.48
CA HIS A 282 19.59 -9.82 7.18
C HIS A 282 18.11 -9.47 6.96
N PRO A 283 17.79 -8.54 6.03
CA PRO A 283 16.42 -8.19 5.66
C PRO A 283 15.58 -9.43 5.34
N HIS A 284 14.33 -9.42 5.77
CA HIS A 284 13.40 -10.50 5.42
C HIS A 284 13.17 -10.51 3.89
N PRO A 285 13.24 -11.66 3.22
CA PRO A 285 13.27 -11.74 1.76
C PRO A 285 11.97 -11.28 1.08
N TRP A 286 10.84 -11.23 1.79
CA TRP A 286 9.56 -10.93 1.18
C TRP A 286 9.53 -9.62 0.39
N ALA A 287 10.23 -8.58 0.87
CA ALA A 287 10.26 -7.28 0.20
C ALA A 287 10.98 -7.36 -1.16
N ALA A 288 12.08 -8.13 -1.24
CA ALA A 288 12.80 -8.37 -2.49
C ALA A 288 11.97 -9.23 -3.47
N ASP A 289 11.29 -10.26 -2.97
CA ASP A 289 10.41 -11.12 -3.76
C ASP A 289 9.20 -10.33 -4.28
N CYS A 290 8.64 -9.44 -3.47
CA CYS A 290 7.56 -8.53 -3.87
C CYS A 290 8.02 -7.55 -4.96
N LEU A 291 9.22 -6.97 -4.84
CA LEU A 291 9.78 -6.09 -5.89
C LEU A 291 10.01 -6.84 -7.19
N PHE A 292 10.53 -8.08 -7.13
CA PHE A 292 10.65 -8.92 -8.32
C PHE A 292 9.29 -9.08 -8.99
N TRP A 293 8.25 -9.44 -8.24
CA TRP A 293 6.91 -9.60 -8.78
C TRP A 293 6.31 -8.30 -9.31
N LEU A 294 6.48 -7.17 -8.59
CA LEU A 294 6.01 -5.85 -9.05
C LEU A 294 6.68 -5.41 -10.36
N ARG A 295 7.94 -5.83 -10.60
CA ARG A 295 8.64 -5.60 -11.87
C ARG A 295 7.98 -6.36 -13.02
N GLU A 296 7.65 -7.63 -12.82
CA GLU A 296 6.90 -8.43 -13.81
C GLU A 296 5.51 -7.83 -14.10
N GLN A 297 4.89 -7.17 -13.10
CA GLN A 297 3.63 -6.44 -13.24
C GLN A 297 3.82 -5.01 -13.80
N LYS A 298 5.06 -4.58 -14.09
CA LYS A 298 5.40 -3.23 -14.60
C LYS A 298 5.05 -2.09 -13.64
N PHE A 299 5.02 -2.34 -12.35
CA PHE A 299 4.83 -1.31 -11.32
C PHE A 299 6.15 -0.67 -10.92
N VAL A 300 7.25 -1.39 -10.96
CA VAL A 300 8.61 -0.90 -10.74
C VAL A 300 9.49 -1.20 -11.96
N ASN A 301 10.60 -0.47 -12.08
CA ASN A 301 11.59 -0.64 -13.16
C ASN A 301 12.54 -1.82 -12.89
#